data_767b15d2f3f2b11ab34c91880a711bd2
#
_entry.id   767b15d2f3f2b11ab34c91880a711bd2
#
_cell.length_a   1.000
_cell.length_b   1.000
_cell.length_c   1.000
_cell.angle_alpha   90.00
_cell.angle_beta   90.00
_cell.angle_gamma   90.00
#
_symmetry.space_group_name_H-M   'P 1'
#
loop_
_entity.id
_entity.type
_entity.pdbx_description
1 polymer ?
#
loop_
_entity_poly.entity_id
_entity_poly.type
_entity_poly.pdbx_seq_one_letter_code
_entity_poly.pdbx_strand_id
1 'polypeptide(L)'
;NTQEEQEEREFGARLTKQLTRLMACITLVMCKRNPDEEVLNLVRKVAFDTARGKTLEIVQLLSDRGGMQLRAISLSVSSTTKDTQMLFMCAIGILKKFKSTKPGTTNSILYGLTDNIKRLYNKVLEFNKEN
;
A
#
# COMPACT_ATOMS: atom_id res chain seq x y z
N ASN A 1 -13.08 8.97 10.42
CA ASN A 1 -13.45 8.82 11.82
C ASN A 1 -12.23 8.47 12.66
N THR A 2 -12.02 9.17 13.78
CA THR A 2 -10.86 9.00 14.68
C THR A 2 -10.73 7.57 15.21
N GLN A 3 -11.84 6.90 15.44
CA GLN A 3 -11.86 5.52 15.93
C GLN A 3 -11.38 4.52 14.88
N GLU A 4 -11.87 4.64 13.64
CA GLU A 4 -11.41 3.80 12.51
C GLU A 4 -9.91 4.00 12.25
N GLU A 5 -9.44 5.25 12.27
CA GLU A 5 -8.02 5.57 12.12
C GLU A 5 -7.17 4.97 13.23
N GLN A 6 -7.67 4.95 14.45
CA GLN A 6 -6.98 4.37 15.60
C GLN A 6 -6.90 2.84 15.48
N GLU A 7 -7.98 2.20 15.08
CA GLU A 7 -8.03 0.76 14.82
C GLU A 7 -7.06 0.35 13.69
N GLU A 8 -7.00 1.12 12.61
CA GLU A 8 -6.05 0.88 11.52
C GLU A 8 -4.60 1.01 11.98
N ARG A 9 -4.29 2.02 12.82
CA ARG A 9 -2.95 2.20 13.39
C ARG A 9 -2.56 1.05 14.31
N GLU A 10 -3.48 0.58 15.15
CA GLU A 10 -3.25 -0.56 16.03
C GLU A 10 -3.02 -1.83 15.25
N PHE A 11 -3.81 -2.07 14.22
CA PHE A 11 -3.65 -3.20 13.32
C PHE A 11 -2.29 -3.16 12.61
N GLY A 12 -1.90 -2.01 12.08
CA GLY A 12 -0.60 -1.81 11.45
C GLY A 12 0.57 -2.07 12.40
N ALA A 13 0.48 -1.61 13.65
CA ALA A 13 1.51 -1.84 14.66
C ALA A 13 1.65 -3.32 15.02
N ARG A 14 0.55 -4.04 15.18
CA ARG A 14 0.54 -5.48 15.43
C ARG A 14 1.12 -6.26 14.27
N LEU A 15 0.72 -5.93 13.05
CA LEU A 15 1.22 -6.57 11.84
C LEU A 15 2.73 -6.37 11.68
N THR A 16 3.23 -5.15 11.92
CA THR A 16 4.67 -4.85 11.88
C THR A 16 5.46 -5.71 12.87
N LYS A 17 4.96 -5.85 14.10
CA LYS A 17 5.60 -6.72 15.11
C LYS A 17 5.61 -8.18 14.68
N GLN A 18 4.50 -8.69 14.14
CA GLN A 18 4.40 -10.07 13.66
C GLN A 18 5.33 -10.32 12.48
N LEU A 19 5.42 -9.40 11.53
CA LEU A 19 6.33 -9.51 10.39
C LEU A 19 7.79 -9.43 10.80
N THR A 20 8.13 -8.61 11.79
CA THR A 20 9.49 -8.52 12.35
C THR A 20 9.89 -9.84 13.02
N ARG A 21 8.99 -10.45 13.78
CA ARG A 21 9.22 -11.78 14.39
C ARG A 21 9.36 -12.86 13.32
N LEU A 22 8.52 -12.85 12.31
CA LEU A 22 8.59 -13.77 11.18
C LEU A 22 9.94 -13.66 10.48
N MET A 23 10.40 -12.43 10.23
CA MET A 23 11.71 -12.17 9.61
C MET A 23 12.85 -12.77 10.44
N ALA A 24 12.82 -12.61 11.75
CA ALA A 24 13.81 -13.21 12.65
C ALA A 24 13.77 -14.74 12.60
N CYS A 25 12.58 -15.33 12.64
CA CYS A 25 12.40 -16.79 12.57
C CYS A 25 12.90 -17.36 11.25
N ILE A 26 12.56 -16.75 10.10
CA ILE A 26 13.02 -17.19 8.78
C ILE A 26 14.55 -17.11 8.70
N THR A 27 15.13 -16.03 9.20
CA THR A 27 16.59 -15.84 9.22
C THR A 27 17.28 -16.97 9.98
N LEU A 28 16.75 -17.36 11.14
CA LEU A 28 17.26 -18.48 11.95
C LEU A 28 17.10 -19.84 11.26
N VAL A 29 15.91 -20.10 10.70
CA VAL A 29 15.61 -21.36 10.00
C VAL A 29 16.51 -21.55 8.79
N MET A 30 16.82 -20.47 8.07
CA MET A 30 17.72 -20.48 6.92
C MET A 30 19.20 -20.45 7.31
N CYS A 31 19.51 -20.50 8.59
CA CYS A 31 20.89 -20.47 9.12
C CYS A 31 21.68 -19.23 8.69
N LYS A 32 21.02 -18.09 8.58
CA LYS A 32 21.64 -16.80 8.22
C LYS A 32 21.93 -15.99 9.47
N ARG A 33 22.99 -15.20 9.46
CA ARG A 33 23.33 -14.30 10.57
C ARG A 33 22.41 -13.07 10.63
N ASN A 34 22.05 -12.56 9.46
CA ASN A 34 21.23 -11.36 9.33
C ASN A 34 20.18 -11.58 8.24
N PRO A 35 19.03 -10.87 8.32
CA PRO A 35 18.06 -10.85 7.23
C PRO A 35 18.70 -10.31 5.95
N ASP A 36 18.64 -11.07 4.87
CA ASP A 36 19.09 -10.66 3.55
C ASP A 36 17.91 -10.40 2.62
N GLU A 37 18.17 -10.12 1.35
CA GLU A 37 17.14 -9.84 0.37
C GLU A 37 16.18 -11.01 0.17
N GLU A 38 16.69 -12.25 0.24
CA GLU A 38 15.85 -13.46 0.15
C GLU A 38 14.85 -13.54 1.31
N VAL A 39 15.31 -13.30 2.55
CA VAL A 39 14.44 -13.27 3.73
C VAL A 39 13.42 -12.13 3.61
N LEU A 40 13.87 -10.94 3.20
CA LEU A 40 12.99 -9.78 3.03
C LEU A 40 11.91 -10.03 1.97
N ASN A 41 12.26 -10.71 0.87
CA ASN A 41 11.28 -11.05 -0.17
C ASN A 41 10.21 -12.02 0.33
N LEU A 42 10.59 -12.99 1.13
CA LEU A 42 9.62 -13.90 1.76
C LEU A 42 8.68 -13.16 2.72
N VAL A 43 9.22 -12.25 3.53
CA VAL A 43 8.41 -11.42 4.44
C VAL A 43 7.47 -10.50 3.64
N ARG A 44 7.95 -9.87 2.57
CA ARG A 44 7.13 -9.04 1.67
C ARG A 44 5.97 -9.84 1.07
N LYS A 45 6.23 -11.06 0.64
CA LYS A 45 5.18 -11.93 0.10
C LYS A 45 4.11 -12.24 1.15
N VAL A 46 4.50 -12.61 2.36
CA VAL A 46 3.55 -12.86 3.45
C VAL A 46 2.76 -11.59 3.78
N ALA A 47 3.42 -10.45 3.84
CA ALA A 47 2.77 -9.16 4.07
C ALA A 47 1.74 -8.84 2.97
N PHE A 48 2.08 -9.05 1.72
CA PHE A 48 1.18 -8.82 0.58
C PHE A 48 -0.02 -9.78 0.62
N ASP A 49 0.23 -11.07 0.86
CA ASP A 49 -0.83 -12.08 0.91
C ASP A 49 -1.78 -11.89 2.09
N THR A 50 -1.30 -11.30 3.19
CA THR A 50 -2.13 -10.97 4.36
C THR A 50 -2.76 -9.59 4.30
N ALA A 51 -2.25 -8.69 3.47
CA ALA A 51 -2.84 -7.36 3.29
C ALA A 51 -4.24 -7.49 2.66
N ARG A 52 -5.21 -6.85 3.30
CA ARG A 52 -6.60 -6.91 2.87
C ARG A 52 -7.26 -5.55 3.05
N GLY A 53 -8.36 -5.36 2.33
CA GLY A 53 -9.23 -4.23 2.48
C GLY A 53 -9.00 -3.13 1.45
N LYS A 54 -9.64 -2.01 1.69
CA LYS A 54 -9.75 -0.89 0.76
C LYS A 54 -8.40 -0.28 0.38
N THR A 55 -7.48 -0.18 1.32
CA THR A 55 -6.15 0.41 1.06
C THR A 55 -5.41 -0.34 -0.03
N LEU A 56 -5.39 -1.68 0.04
CA LEU A 56 -4.75 -2.51 -0.99
C LEU A 56 -5.47 -2.39 -2.33
N GLU A 57 -6.81 -2.39 -2.34
CA GLU A 57 -7.59 -2.20 -3.57
C GLU A 57 -7.24 -0.85 -4.25
N ILE A 58 -7.11 0.22 -3.48
CA ILE A 58 -6.75 1.54 -4.00
C ILE A 58 -5.32 1.53 -4.54
N VAL A 59 -4.38 0.92 -3.85
CA VAL A 59 -2.99 0.81 -4.33
C VAL A 59 -2.93 0.04 -5.65
N GLN A 60 -3.61 -1.09 -5.75
CA GLN A 60 -3.69 -1.87 -6.98
C GLN A 60 -4.30 -1.06 -8.13
N LEU A 61 -5.43 -0.40 -7.87
CA LEU A 61 -6.12 0.42 -8.86
C LEU A 61 -5.24 1.55 -9.40
N LEU A 62 -4.59 2.29 -8.50
CA LEU A 62 -3.73 3.43 -8.89
C LEU A 62 -2.41 2.98 -9.52
N SER A 63 -1.93 1.79 -9.19
CA SER A 63 -0.79 1.19 -9.88
C SER A 63 -1.14 0.88 -11.34
N ASP A 64 -2.34 0.38 -11.60
CA ASP A 64 -2.78 0.01 -12.95
C ASP A 64 -3.18 1.21 -13.81
N ARG A 65 -3.88 2.17 -13.22
CA ARG A 65 -4.50 3.29 -13.97
C ARG A 65 -3.79 4.63 -13.82
N GLY A 66 -2.86 4.76 -12.87
CA GLY A 66 -2.23 6.04 -12.54
C GLY A 66 -3.14 6.95 -11.72
N GLY A 67 -2.91 8.25 -11.76
CA GLY A 67 -3.65 9.23 -10.98
C GLY A 67 -5.15 9.27 -11.33
N MET A 68 -6.01 9.29 -10.31
CA MET A 68 -7.48 9.28 -10.46
C MET A 68 -8.15 10.27 -9.53
N GLN A 69 -9.31 10.76 -9.94
CA GLN A 69 -10.18 11.56 -9.07
C GLN A 69 -10.84 10.67 -8.01
N LEU A 70 -11.18 11.26 -6.85
CA LEU A 70 -11.86 10.55 -5.75
C LEU A 70 -13.13 9.84 -6.22
N ARG A 71 -13.95 10.50 -7.06
CA ARG A 71 -15.17 9.90 -7.60
C ARG A 71 -14.88 8.64 -8.41
N ALA A 72 -13.87 8.69 -9.27
CA ALA A 72 -13.49 7.54 -10.10
C ALA A 72 -12.95 6.39 -9.24
N ILE A 73 -12.19 6.69 -8.20
CA ILE A 73 -11.71 5.70 -7.24
C ILE A 73 -12.88 5.03 -6.52
N SER A 74 -13.83 5.82 -6.02
CA SER A 74 -15.02 5.31 -5.31
C SER A 74 -15.90 4.39 -6.18
N LEU A 75 -15.96 4.67 -7.49
CA LEU A 75 -16.72 3.82 -8.41
C LEU A 75 -16.01 2.51 -8.76
N SER A 76 -14.70 2.45 -8.58
CA SER A 76 -13.86 1.33 -9.00
C SER A 76 -13.48 0.36 -7.88
N VAL A 77 -13.66 0.75 -6.62
CA VAL A 77 -13.39 -0.12 -5.47
C VAL A 77 -14.69 -0.71 -4.91
N SER A 78 -14.57 -1.80 -4.16
CA SER A 78 -15.72 -2.57 -3.64
C SER A 78 -16.58 -1.83 -2.61
N SER A 79 -16.12 -0.70 -2.08
CA SER A 79 -16.84 0.07 -1.07
C SER A 79 -16.59 1.57 -1.24
N THR A 80 -17.52 2.39 -0.75
CA THR A 80 -17.41 3.85 -0.85
C THR A 80 -16.14 4.36 -0.17
N THR A 81 -15.37 5.16 -0.91
CA THR A 81 -14.15 5.81 -0.41
C THR A 81 -14.47 7.23 0.02
N LYS A 82 -14.12 7.58 1.24
CA LYS A 82 -14.32 8.92 1.80
C LYS A 82 -13.06 9.78 1.60
N ASP A 83 -13.27 11.08 1.47
CA ASP A 83 -12.19 12.06 1.34
C ASP A 83 -11.23 12.00 2.54
N THR A 84 -11.76 11.80 3.75
CA THR A 84 -10.96 11.65 4.98
C THR A 84 -10.00 10.45 4.91
N GLN A 85 -10.40 9.34 4.30
CA GLN A 85 -9.54 8.18 4.11
C GLN A 85 -8.42 8.48 3.12
N MET A 86 -8.73 9.18 2.04
CA MET A 86 -7.73 9.60 1.05
C MET A 86 -6.71 10.57 1.66
N LEU A 87 -7.17 11.52 2.47
CA LEU A 87 -6.29 12.44 3.18
C LEU A 87 -5.40 11.72 4.20
N PHE A 88 -5.94 10.74 4.90
CA PHE A 88 -5.15 9.90 5.81
C PHE A 88 -4.06 9.13 5.07
N MET A 89 -4.40 8.51 3.94
CA MET A 89 -3.42 7.80 3.11
C MET A 89 -2.34 8.74 2.55
N CYS A 90 -2.69 9.98 2.25
CA CYS A 90 -1.72 11.02 1.90
C CYS A 90 -0.79 11.36 3.08
N ALA A 91 -1.36 11.52 4.27
CA ALA A 91 -0.61 11.87 5.48
C ALA A 91 0.43 10.81 5.87
N ILE A 92 0.13 9.53 5.67
CA ILE A 92 1.07 8.43 5.96
C ILE A 92 2.02 8.10 4.80
N GLY A 93 1.93 8.82 3.69
CA GLY A 93 2.87 8.68 2.57
C GLY A 93 2.57 7.58 1.57
N ILE A 94 1.36 7.04 1.57
CA ILE A 94 0.92 6.05 0.57
C ILE A 94 0.51 6.76 -0.72
N LEU A 95 -0.26 7.83 -0.61
CA LEU A 95 -0.78 8.60 -1.73
C LEU A 95 -0.20 10.01 -1.77
N LYS A 96 -0.21 10.59 -2.97
CA LYS A 96 0.02 12.02 -3.19
C LYS A 96 -1.19 12.64 -3.87
N LYS A 97 -1.43 13.90 -3.58
CA LYS A 97 -2.51 14.70 -4.14
C LYS A 97 -1.90 15.73 -5.08
N PHE A 98 -2.41 15.82 -6.30
CA PHE A 98 -1.90 16.78 -7.29
C PHE A 98 -3.03 17.25 -8.21
N LYS A 99 -2.77 18.34 -8.92
CA LYS A 99 -3.71 18.87 -9.91
C LYS A 99 -3.45 18.26 -11.28
N SER A 100 -4.52 17.97 -12.01
CA SER A 100 -4.41 17.52 -13.39
C SER A 100 -3.83 18.60 -14.29
N THR A 101 -2.91 18.22 -15.17
CA THR A 101 -2.34 19.09 -16.20
C THR A 101 -2.97 18.88 -17.57
N LYS A 102 -3.92 17.94 -17.70
CA LYS A 102 -4.58 17.63 -18.98
C LYS A 102 -5.54 18.76 -19.39
N PRO A 103 -5.59 19.16 -20.68
CA PRO A 103 -6.58 20.11 -21.18
C PRO A 103 -8.00 19.63 -20.88
N GLY A 104 -8.87 20.55 -20.42
CA GLY A 104 -10.25 20.24 -20.05
C GLY A 104 -10.44 19.73 -18.61
N THR A 105 -9.36 19.35 -17.92
CA THR A 105 -9.40 18.85 -16.55
C THR A 105 -8.39 19.55 -15.63
N THR A 106 -7.93 20.72 -16.03
CA THR A 106 -6.81 21.46 -15.42
C THR A 106 -6.95 21.79 -13.95
N ASN A 107 -8.17 21.82 -13.40
CA ASN A 107 -8.40 22.11 -11.98
C ASN A 107 -8.86 20.87 -11.17
N SER A 108 -8.87 19.71 -11.80
CA SER A 108 -9.24 18.46 -11.12
C SER A 108 -8.15 17.98 -10.19
N ILE A 109 -8.54 17.60 -8.98
CA ILE A 109 -7.63 17.00 -8.00
C ILE A 109 -7.53 15.51 -8.26
N LEU A 110 -6.31 15.02 -8.42
CA LEU A 110 -6.00 13.61 -8.63
C LEU A 110 -5.25 13.06 -7.42
N TYR A 111 -5.49 11.79 -7.13
CA TYR A 111 -4.74 11.01 -6.16
C TYR A 111 -3.90 9.97 -6.90
N GLY A 112 -2.66 9.83 -6.53
CA GLY A 112 -1.75 8.85 -7.11
C GLY A 112 -0.86 8.22 -6.05
N LEU A 113 -0.16 7.15 -6.41
CA LEU A 113 0.81 6.52 -5.51
C LEU A 113 2.06 7.39 -5.37
N THR A 114 2.61 7.46 -4.17
CA THR A 114 3.95 8.05 -3.96
C THR A 114 5.00 7.15 -4.63
N ASP A 115 6.13 7.74 -5.01
CA ASP A 115 7.19 7.01 -5.70
C ASP A 115 7.73 5.83 -4.89
N ASN A 116 7.83 5.98 -3.57
CA ASN A 116 8.24 4.91 -2.67
C ASN A 116 7.28 3.72 -2.69
N ILE A 117 5.98 3.98 -2.60
CA ILE A 117 4.94 2.92 -2.62
C ILE A 117 4.90 2.25 -3.98
N LYS A 118 4.97 3.02 -5.06
CA LYS A 118 5.00 2.49 -6.42
C LYS A 118 6.18 1.55 -6.62
N ARG A 119 7.35 1.92 -6.17
CA ARG A 119 8.56 1.09 -6.24
C ARG A 119 8.42 -0.18 -5.41
N LEU A 120 7.94 -0.09 -4.16
CA LEU A 120 7.75 -1.24 -3.28
C LEU A 120 6.70 -2.22 -3.82
N TYR A 121 5.60 -1.69 -4.31
CA TYR A 121 4.53 -2.51 -4.91
C TYR A 121 5.03 -3.25 -6.15
N ASN A 122 5.77 -2.60 -7.02
CA ASN A 122 6.35 -3.22 -8.21
C ASN A 122 7.34 -4.35 -7.83
N LYS A 123 8.15 -4.17 -6.79
CA LYS A 123 9.03 -5.23 -6.29
C LYS A 123 8.26 -6.47 -5.82
N VAL A 124 7.15 -6.28 -5.13
CA VAL A 124 6.29 -7.39 -4.69
C VAL A 124 5.69 -8.12 -5.88
N LEU A 125 5.22 -7.39 -6.90
CA LEU A 125 4.68 -7.98 -8.12
C LEU A 125 5.73 -8.79 -8.88
N GLU A 126 6.94 -8.28 -9.03
CA GLU A 126 8.05 -8.99 -9.67
C GLU A 126 8.39 -10.29 -8.93
N PHE A 127 8.49 -10.24 -7.61
CA PHE A 127 8.73 -11.41 -6.78
C PHE A 127 7.64 -12.48 -6.95
N ASN A 128 6.38 -12.08 -6.97
CA ASN A 128 5.24 -12.98 -7.15
C ASN A 128 5.22 -13.64 -8.54
N LYS A 129 5.73 -12.97 -9.59
CA LYS A 129 5.84 -13.53 -10.94
C LYS A 129 6.94 -14.60 -11.04
N GLU A 130 8.04 -14.45 -10.31
CA GLU A 130 9.16 -15.39 -10.31
C GLU A 130 8.86 -16.66 -9.50
N ASN A 131 7.91 -16.62 -8.62
CA ASN A 131 7.50 -17.69 -7.73
C ASN A 131 6.00 -17.99 -7.86
#